data_ff69b652acf9c227fccff2f34642fcc0
#
_entry.id   ff69b652acf9c227fccff2f34642fcc0
#
_cell.length_a   1.000
_cell.length_b   1.000
_cell.length_c   1.000
_cell.angle_alpha   90.00
_cell.angle_beta   90.00
_cell.angle_gamma   90.00
#
_symmetry.space_group_name_H-M   'P 1'
#
loop_
_entity.id
_entity.type
_entity.pdbx_description
1 polymer ?
#
loop_
_entity_poly.entity_id
_entity_poly.type
_entity_poly.pdbx_seq_one_letter_code
_entity_poly.pdbx_strand_id
1 'polypeptide(L)'
;MRSRRKRNFAALLAMLLLLCGCTSLKSIQEDSVREDLPQIDPEAGTTRTITATLYYRLSSEPYLVAIRHSLTVRSNESAEDAIVRTLLSGVPPLAENVSNAFADGTEALEIARHGSILYVTLSEEYLDDSALREVKEESSQLLAREEITEAEYNARIAAAKEELYVDRRAGLYAIVNSITAYAPDIRVMLLVNRKGTAAERLRYDELGIEDMGGAVSSLLEPMEFQEDVLANPASIVE
;
A
#
# COMPACT_ATOMS: atom_id res chain seq x y z
N MET A 1 -40.27 -67.18 49.41
CA MET A 1 -40.81 -66.18 48.41
C MET A 1 -40.35 -64.71 48.59
N ARG A 2 -39.41 -64.39 49.47
CA ARG A 2 -38.96 -62.99 49.77
C ARG A 2 -37.78 -62.49 48.91
N SER A 3 -37.05 -63.36 48.21
CA SER A 3 -35.84 -62.99 47.47
C SER A 3 -36.12 -62.42 46.06
N ARG A 4 -37.18 -62.88 45.39
CA ARG A 4 -37.50 -62.38 43.98
C ARG A 4 -38.04 -61.00 43.95
N ARG A 5 -38.74 -60.49 45.00
CA ARG A 5 -39.29 -59.13 45.03
C ARG A 5 -38.22 -58.07 45.17
N LYS A 6 -37.11 -58.29 45.90
CA LYS A 6 -36.02 -57.34 46.09
C LYS A 6 -35.19 -57.15 44.81
N ARG A 7 -35.05 -58.16 43.97
CA ARG A 7 -34.29 -58.17 42.75
C ARG A 7 -35.00 -57.40 41.63
N ASN A 8 -36.34 -57.49 41.58
CA ASN A 8 -37.14 -56.76 40.61
C ASN A 8 -37.24 -55.26 40.96
N PHE A 9 -37.18 -54.92 42.28
CA PHE A 9 -37.23 -53.52 42.73
C PHE A 9 -35.91 -52.76 42.41
N ALA A 10 -34.77 -53.45 42.56
CA ALA A 10 -33.46 -52.93 42.24
C ALA A 10 -33.30 -52.72 40.73
N ALA A 11 -33.86 -53.65 39.92
CA ALA A 11 -33.85 -53.48 38.43
C ALA A 11 -34.74 -52.34 37.96
N LEU A 12 -35.88 -52.12 38.61
CA LEU A 12 -36.83 -51.02 38.27
C LEU A 12 -36.23 -49.69 38.70
N LEU A 13 -35.54 -49.57 39.81
CA LEU A 13 -34.88 -48.36 40.28
C LEU A 13 -33.69 -47.97 39.40
N ALA A 14 -32.90 -48.96 38.93
CA ALA A 14 -31.80 -48.76 38.01
C ALA A 14 -32.30 -48.29 36.63
N MET A 15 -33.43 -48.80 36.18
CA MET A 15 -34.05 -48.38 34.90
C MET A 15 -34.64 -46.98 34.98
N LEU A 16 -35.18 -46.56 36.16
CA LEU A 16 -35.69 -45.21 36.38
C LEU A 16 -34.57 -44.15 36.41
N LEU A 17 -33.39 -44.50 36.94
CA LEU A 17 -32.24 -43.61 36.97
C LEU A 17 -31.58 -43.43 35.61
N LEU A 18 -31.70 -44.42 34.72
CA LEU A 18 -31.20 -44.33 33.34
C LEU A 18 -32.11 -43.45 32.44
N LEU A 19 -33.40 -43.35 32.79
CA LEU A 19 -34.36 -42.52 32.03
C LEU A 19 -34.35 -41.03 32.42
N CYS A 20 -33.89 -40.69 33.64
CA CYS A 20 -33.80 -39.29 34.08
C CYS A 20 -32.49 -38.60 33.68
N GLY A 21 -31.48 -39.35 33.20
CA GLY A 21 -30.16 -38.80 32.87
C GLY A 21 -30.02 -38.19 31.45
N CYS A 22 -31.00 -38.44 30.58
CA CYS A 22 -30.84 -38.04 29.15
C CYS A 22 -31.55 -36.75 28.74
N THR A 23 -32.35 -36.14 29.61
CA THR A 23 -33.06 -34.90 29.22
C THR A 23 -32.40 -33.60 29.71
N SER A 24 -31.50 -33.68 30.70
CA SER A 24 -30.82 -32.47 31.22
C SER A 24 -29.55 -32.09 30.47
N LEU A 25 -28.96 -33.01 29.70
CA LEU A 25 -27.72 -32.69 28.93
C LEU A 25 -27.97 -32.03 27.57
N LYS A 26 -29.19 -32.17 27.03
CA LYS A 26 -29.52 -31.56 25.74
C LYS A 26 -29.92 -30.08 25.84
N SER A 27 -30.48 -29.65 26.98
CA SER A 27 -30.88 -28.26 27.16
C SER A 27 -29.75 -27.33 27.58
N ILE A 28 -28.66 -27.87 28.17
CA ILE A 28 -27.50 -27.05 28.56
C ILE A 28 -26.55 -26.79 27.37
N GLN A 29 -26.60 -27.65 26.35
CA GLN A 29 -25.70 -27.56 25.21
C GLN A 29 -26.26 -26.74 24.02
N GLU A 30 -27.58 -26.53 24.00
CA GLU A 30 -28.19 -25.69 22.94
C GLU A 30 -28.35 -24.20 23.31
N ASP A 31 -28.42 -23.88 24.62
CA ASP A 31 -28.56 -22.48 25.03
C ASP A 31 -27.25 -21.73 25.30
N SER A 32 -26.12 -22.44 25.49
CA SER A 32 -24.84 -21.80 25.77
C SER A 32 -23.93 -21.62 24.53
N VAL A 33 -24.33 -22.15 23.38
CA VAL A 33 -23.51 -22.05 22.14
C VAL A 33 -24.10 -21.05 21.13
N ARG A 34 -25.27 -20.47 21.42
CA ARG A 34 -25.93 -19.58 20.46
C ARG A 34 -25.79 -18.08 20.73
N GLU A 35 -25.22 -17.65 21.84
CA GLU A 35 -25.25 -16.23 22.17
C GLU A 35 -23.92 -15.45 22.03
N ASP A 36 -22.77 -16.10 21.73
CA ASP A 36 -21.50 -15.38 21.72
C ASP A 36 -20.50 -15.80 20.62
N LEU A 37 -20.94 -16.45 19.57
CA LEU A 37 -20.11 -16.46 18.37
C LEU A 37 -20.47 -15.20 17.58
N PRO A 38 -19.51 -14.24 17.41
CA PRO A 38 -19.73 -13.16 16.50
C PRO A 38 -20.14 -13.76 15.15
N GLN A 39 -21.28 -13.32 14.61
CA GLN A 39 -21.64 -13.67 13.24
C GLN A 39 -20.47 -13.25 12.37
N ILE A 40 -19.65 -14.22 11.96
CA ILE A 40 -18.62 -13.99 10.98
C ILE A 40 -19.38 -13.73 9.71
N ASP A 41 -19.46 -12.44 9.35
CA ASP A 41 -19.93 -12.05 8.05
C ASP A 41 -19.05 -12.76 7.02
N PRO A 42 -19.56 -13.68 6.21
CA PRO A 42 -18.75 -14.41 5.24
C PRO A 42 -18.15 -13.46 4.18
N GLU A 43 -18.63 -12.21 4.07
CA GLU A 43 -18.06 -11.17 3.24
C GLU A 43 -17.02 -10.29 3.99
N ALA A 44 -17.02 -10.30 5.32
CA ALA A 44 -15.96 -9.70 6.11
C ALA A 44 -14.75 -10.65 6.11
N GLY A 45 -13.97 -10.61 5.04
CA GLY A 45 -12.72 -11.34 4.94
C GLY A 45 -11.84 -11.09 6.19
N THR A 46 -11.19 -12.12 6.70
CA THR A 46 -10.29 -12.00 7.83
C THR A 46 -9.21 -10.97 7.51
N THR A 47 -9.16 -9.90 8.29
CA THR A 47 -8.11 -8.89 8.18
C THR A 47 -7.01 -9.19 9.18
N ARG A 48 -5.77 -8.90 8.82
CA ARG A 48 -4.63 -8.92 9.73
C ARG A 48 -3.99 -7.54 9.78
N THR A 49 -3.41 -7.19 10.91
CA THR A 49 -2.65 -5.95 11.06
C THR A 49 -1.16 -6.24 10.96
N ILE A 50 -0.45 -5.43 10.20
CA ILE A 50 1.01 -5.44 10.12
C ILE A 50 1.55 -4.06 10.49
N THR A 51 2.80 -4.01 10.92
CA THR A 51 3.53 -2.74 11.07
C THR A 51 4.56 -2.65 9.95
N ALA A 52 4.53 -1.57 9.18
CA ALA A 52 5.49 -1.29 8.12
C ALA A 52 6.04 0.14 8.26
N THR A 53 7.24 0.36 7.76
CA THR A 53 7.81 1.69 7.58
C THR A 53 7.49 2.14 6.17
N LEU A 54 6.78 3.26 6.04
CA LEU A 54 6.43 3.87 4.77
C LEU A 54 7.25 5.14 4.56
N TYR A 55 7.66 5.37 3.33
CA TYR A 55 8.47 6.52 2.96
C TYR A 55 7.63 7.54 2.20
N TYR A 56 7.67 8.79 2.65
CA TYR A 56 6.93 9.91 2.07
C TYR A 56 7.86 11.05 1.70
N ARG A 57 7.49 11.87 0.72
CA ARG A 57 8.26 13.05 0.34
C ARG A 57 8.16 14.14 1.43
N LEU A 58 9.26 14.82 1.73
CA LEU A 58 9.23 16.08 2.46
C LEU A 58 8.72 17.20 1.55
N SER A 59 7.80 18.04 2.06
CA SER A 59 7.14 19.09 1.26
C SER A 59 8.09 20.17 0.76
N SER A 60 9.17 20.43 1.48
CA SER A 60 10.11 21.53 1.20
C SER A 60 11.41 21.08 0.56
N GLU A 61 11.67 19.78 0.50
CA GLU A 61 12.97 19.24 0.11
C GLU A 61 12.81 17.95 -0.70
N PRO A 62 13.75 17.63 -1.61
CA PRO A 62 13.68 16.43 -2.44
C PRO A 62 14.08 15.16 -1.67
N TYR A 63 13.68 15.04 -0.41
CA TYR A 63 14.02 13.90 0.46
C TYR A 63 12.79 13.11 0.84
N LEU A 64 13.02 11.86 1.27
CA LEU A 64 12.02 11.01 1.85
C LEU A 64 12.17 10.95 3.37
N VAL A 65 11.05 10.89 4.06
CA VAL A 65 10.97 10.64 5.50
C VAL A 65 10.29 9.29 5.74
N ALA A 66 10.86 8.53 6.66
CA ALA A 66 10.33 7.23 7.06
C ALA A 66 9.32 7.39 8.20
N ILE A 67 8.10 6.89 8.01
CA ILE A 67 7.03 6.92 9.00
C ILE A 67 6.55 5.49 9.26
N ARG A 68 6.46 5.11 10.55
CA ARG A 68 5.96 3.79 10.93
C ARG A 68 4.44 3.78 10.94
N HIS A 69 3.85 2.82 10.24
CA HIS A 69 2.41 2.65 10.09
C HIS A 69 1.92 1.30 10.56
N SER A 70 0.72 1.30 11.15
CA SER A 70 -0.08 0.09 11.35
C SER A 70 -1.05 -0.05 10.19
N LEU A 71 -0.88 -1.09 9.37
CA LEU A 71 -1.64 -1.31 8.15
C LEU A 71 -2.60 -2.49 8.31
N THR A 72 -3.81 -2.34 7.79
CA THR A 72 -4.76 -3.44 7.69
C THR A 72 -4.60 -4.12 6.34
N VAL A 73 -4.24 -5.40 6.37
CA VAL A 73 -4.14 -6.28 5.21
C VAL A 73 -5.41 -7.11 5.12
N ARG A 74 -6.10 -7.08 3.98
CA ARG A 74 -7.33 -7.84 3.73
C ARG A 74 -7.02 -9.31 3.47
N SER A 75 -8.00 -10.20 3.57
CA SER A 75 -7.81 -11.64 3.41
C SER A 75 -7.27 -12.08 2.05
N ASN A 76 -7.56 -11.32 1.02
CA ASN A 76 -7.13 -11.55 -0.37
C ASN A 76 -5.99 -10.63 -0.81
N GLU A 77 -5.34 -9.94 0.11
CA GLU A 77 -4.32 -8.94 -0.14
C GLU A 77 -2.99 -9.39 0.45
N SER A 78 -1.88 -9.16 -0.24
CA SER A 78 -0.53 -9.31 0.31
C SER A 78 -0.17 -8.11 1.21
N ALA A 79 0.90 -8.23 1.98
CA ALA A 79 1.41 -7.09 2.75
C ALA A 79 1.93 -5.99 1.82
N GLU A 80 2.54 -6.38 0.72
CA GLU A 80 3.06 -5.51 -0.33
C GLU A 80 1.93 -4.71 -0.99
N ASP A 81 0.78 -5.35 -1.28
CA ASP A 81 -0.41 -4.66 -1.81
C ASP A 81 -0.90 -3.59 -0.82
N ALA A 82 -0.99 -3.93 0.47
CA ALA A 82 -1.41 -3.00 1.51
C ALA A 82 -0.46 -1.80 1.65
N ILE A 83 0.86 -2.02 1.53
CA ILE A 83 1.88 -0.98 1.56
C ILE A 83 1.69 -0.03 0.38
N VAL A 84 1.66 -0.54 -0.85
CA VAL A 84 1.51 0.28 -2.07
C VAL A 84 0.18 1.04 -2.05
N ARG A 85 -0.92 0.37 -1.74
CA ARG A 85 -2.24 1.01 -1.62
C ARG A 85 -2.25 2.15 -0.60
N THR A 86 -1.56 1.97 0.54
CA THR A 86 -1.51 3.02 1.57
C THR A 86 -0.69 4.22 1.12
N LEU A 87 0.44 3.99 0.44
CA LEU A 87 1.23 5.08 -0.14
C LEU A 87 0.43 5.88 -1.17
N LEU A 88 -0.28 5.20 -2.08
CA LEU A 88 -1.10 5.85 -3.12
C LEU A 88 -2.35 6.54 -2.54
N SER A 89 -2.85 6.13 -1.37
CA SER A 89 -3.97 6.81 -0.72
C SER A 89 -3.61 8.16 -0.10
N GLY A 90 -2.35 8.54 -0.14
CA GLY A 90 -1.85 9.84 0.29
C GLY A 90 -1.20 9.85 1.68
N VAL A 91 -0.94 11.06 2.17
CA VAL A 91 -0.18 11.31 3.39
C VAL A 91 -1.07 11.14 4.64
N PRO A 92 -0.54 10.59 5.73
CA PRO A 92 -1.28 10.51 6.99
C PRO A 92 -1.71 11.91 7.50
N PRO A 93 -2.94 12.06 8.02
CA PRO A 93 -3.47 13.37 8.42
C PRO A 93 -2.66 14.12 9.49
N LEU A 94 -1.80 13.42 10.23
CA LEU A 94 -0.98 14.00 11.31
C LEU A 94 0.48 14.24 10.91
N ALA A 95 0.86 13.95 9.67
CA ALA A 95 2.23 14.17 9.20
C ALA A 95 2.37 15.61 8.67
N GLU A 96 2.90 16.50 9.51
CA GLU A 96 3.27 17.86 9.11
C GLU A 96 4.51 17.82 8.20
N ASN A 97 4.59 18.72 7.23
CA ASN A 97 5.72 18.86 6.31
C ASN A 97 5.97 17.66 5.37
N VAL A 98 4.96 16.83 5.16
CA VAL A 98 5.02 15.70 4.24
C VAL A 98 4.02 15.91 3.11
N SER A 99 4.42 15.61 1.90
CA SER A 99 3.56 15.72 0.70
C SER A 99 3.38 14.36 0.02
N ASN A 100 2.31 14.27 -0.76
CA ASN A 100 2.12 13.15 -1.66
C ASN A 100 3.11 13.27 -2.83
N ALA A 101 3.84 12.19 -3.10
CA ALA A 101 4.78 12.13 -4.22
C ALA A 101 4.14 11.56 -5.51
N PHE A 102 2.85 11.27 -5.45
CA PHE A 102 2.11 10.70 -6.59
C PHE A 102 1.13 11.75 -7.11
N ALA A 103 1.03 11.83 -8.44
CA ALA A 103 0.00 12.64 -9.09
C ALA A 103 -1.40 12.16 -8.71
N ASP A 104 -2.35 13.08 -8.65
CA ASP A 104 -3.74 12.78 -8.31
C ASP A 104 -4.32 11.73 -9.27
N GLY A 105 -5.02 10.77 -8.71
CA GLY A 105 -5.60 9.67 -9.48
C GLY A 105 -4.63 8.54 -9.83
N THR A 106 -3.36 8.59 -9.39
CA THR A 106 -2.45 7.46 -9.56
C THR A 106 -2.98 6.23 -8.82
N GLU A 107 -3.14 5.12 -9.55
CA GLU A 107 -3.63 3.84 -9.02
C GLU A 107 -2.62 2.72 -9.28
N ALA A 108 -2.59 1.73 -8.40
CA ALA A 108 -1.93 0.46 -8.66
C ALA A 108 -2.91 -0.46 -9.38
N LEU A 109 -2.66 -0.72 -10.65
CA LEU A 109 -3.51 -1.55 -11.51
C LEU A 109 -3.24 -3.04 -11.28
N GLU A 110 -1.98 -3.38 -11.02
CA GLU A 110 -1.56 -4.75 -10.75
C GLU A 110 -0.35 -4.74 -9.83
N ILE A 111 -0.35 -5.64 -8.85
CA ILE A 111 0.80 -5.94 -8.00
C ILE A 111 0.99 -7.45 -8.02
N ALA A 112 2.10 -7.91 -8.59
CA ALA A 112 2.37 -9.33 -8.79
C ALA A 112 3.79 -9.68 -8.34
N ARG A 113 3.93 -10.75 -7.55
CA ARG A 113 5.24 -11.24 -7.10
C ARG A 113 5.67 -12.46 -7.90
N HIS A 114 6.87 -12.40 -8.44
CA HIS A 114 7.54 -13.51 -9.10
C HIS A 114 8.91 -13.77 -8.46
N GLY A 115 9.00 -14.79 -7.62
CA GLY A 115 10.22 -15.07 -6.86
C GLY A 115 10.57 -13.92 -5.91
N SER A 116 11.73 -13.31 -6.09
CA SER A 116 12.20 -12.14 -5.34
C SER A 116 11.86 -10.81 -6.00
N ILE A 117 11.12 -10.78 -7.11
CA ILE A 117 10.76 -9.55 -7.81
C ILE A 117 9.28 -9.27 -7.60
N LEU A 118 8.98 -8.06 -7.13
CA LEU A 118 7.64 -7.49 -7.06
C LEU A 118 7.42 -6.55 -8.24
N TYR A 119 6.47 -6.86 -9.09
CA TYR A 119 6.04 -6.01 -10.19
C TYR A 119 4.90 -5.14 -9.70
N VAL A 120 5.04 -3.83 -9.82
CA VAL A 120 4.01 -2.85 -9.48
C VAL A 120 3.67 -2.08 -10.75
N THR A 121 2.46 -2.29 -11.27
CA THR A 121 1.96 -1.58 -12.44
C THR A 121 1.10 -0.41 -11.98
N LEU A 122 1.56 0.81 -12.24
CA LEU A 122 0.83 2.04 -11.98
C LEU A 122 0.02 2.46 -13.21
N SER A 123 -1.04 3.22 -12.97
CA SER A 123 -1.81 3.88 -14.02
C SER A 123 -1.02 5.02 -14.68
N GLU A 124 -1.50 5.52 -15.84
CA GLU A 124 -0.82 6.57 -16.62
C GLU A 124 -0.74 7.90 -15.86
N GLU A 125 -1.62 8.12 -14.89
CA GLU A 125 -1.66 9.32 -14.05
C GLU A 125 -0.36 9.55 -13.27
N TYR A 126 0.40 8.49 -12.98
CA TYR A 126 1.74 8.62 -12.41
C TYR A 126 2.67 9.50 -13.26
N LEU A 127 2.47 9.52 -14.56
CA LEU A 127 3.23 10.33 -15.52
C LEU A 127 2.52 11.63 -15.90
N ASP A 128 1.45 12.01 -15.19
CA ASP A 128 0.73 13.26 -15.51
C ASP A 128 1.66 14.47 -15.43
N ASP A 129 1.50 15.36 -16.39
CA ASP A 129 2.26 16.60 -16.54
C ASP A 129 1.37 17.84 -16.56
N SER A 130 0.13 17.71 -16.09
CA SER A 130 -0.87 18.79 -16.09
C SER A 130 -0.37 20.04 -15.39
N ALA A 131 0.27 19.91 -14.23
CA ALA A 131 0.85 21.03 -13.49
C ALA A 131 1.93 21.78 -14.31
N LEU A 132 2.79 21.05 -15.01
CA LEU A 132 3.78 21.66 -15.91
C LEU A 132 3.12 22.37 -17.10
N ARG A 133 2.04 21.80 -17.64
CA ARG A 133 1.27 22.43 -18.73
C ARG A 133 0.60 23.71 -18.27
N GLU A 134 0.03 23.75 -17.09
CA GLU A 134 -0.56 24.96 -16.49
C GLU A 134 0.47 26.07 -16.32
N VAL A 135 1.64 25.75 -15.75
CA VAL A 135 2.75 26.72 -15.60
C VAL A 135 3.21 27.25 -16.96
N LYS A 136 3.28 26.38 -17.99
CA LYS A 136 3.64 26.80 -19.37
C LYS A 136 2.61 27.75 -19.94
N GLU A 137 1.33 27.46 -19.78
CA GLU A 137 0.25 28.29 -20.30
C GLU A 137 0.21 29.66 -19.62
N GLU A 138 0.23 29.69 -18.28
CA GLU A 138 0.28 30.92 -17.50
C GLU A 138 1.50 31.77 -17.87
N SER A 139 2.69 31.15 -17.86
CA SER A 139 3.93 31.87 -18.19
C SER A 139 3.94 32.40 -19.62
N SER A 140 3.33 31.68 -20.58
CA SER A 140 3.18 32.15 -21.96
C SER A 140 2.27 33.39 -22.06
N GLN A 141 1.19 33.43 -21.27
CA GLN A 141 0.30 34.60 -21.21
C GLN A 141 0.99 35.81 -20.59
N LEU A 142 1.80 35.63 -19.54
CA LEU A 142 2.57 36.69 -18.89
C LEU A 142 3.64 37.23 -19.85
N LEU A 143 4.33 36.37 -20.60
CA LEU A 143 5.31 36.76 -21.60
C LEU A 143 4.65 37.57 -22.77
N ALA A 144 3.48 37.13 -23.24
CA ALA A 144 2.73 37.81 -24.27
C ALA A 144 2.24 39.21 -23.87
N ARG A 145 2.06 39.44 -22.55
CA ARG A 145 1.72 40.75 -21.97
C ARG A 145 2.94 41.58 -21.61
N GLU A 146 4.15 41.10 -21.88
CA GLU A 146 5.42 41.74 -21.51
C GLU A 146 5.58 41.91 -19.98
N GLU A 147 4.85 41.11 -19.17
CA GLU A 147 4.92 41.12 -17.69
C GLU A 147 6.14 40.36 -17.17
N ILE A 148 6.67 39.41 -17.93
CA ILE A 148 7.92 38.69 -17.65
C ILE A 148 8.82 38.70 -18.90
N THR A 149 10.10 38.50 -18.67
CA THR A 149 11.10 38.33 -19.72
C THR A 149 11.16 36.89 -20.21
N GLU A 150 11.75 36.65 -21.39
CA GLU A 150 12.00 35.29 -21.90
C GLU A 150 12.89 34.46 -20.94
N ALA A 151 13.85 35.09 -20.27
CA ALA A 151 14.68 34.45 -19.29
C ALA A 151 13.88 33.97 -18.06
N GLU A 152 12.95 34.80 -17.58
CA GLU A 152 12.04 34.44 -16.47
C GLU A 152 11.05 33.33 -16.89
N TYR A 153 10.53 33.40 -18.12
CA TYR A 153 9.71 32.31 -18.69
C TYR A 153 10.46 30.99 -18.66
N ASN A 154 11.67 30.96 -19.23
CA ASN A 154 12.48 29.73 -19.28
C ASN A 154 12.83 29.21 -17.88
N ALA A 155 13.13 30.12 -16.93
CA ALA A 155 13.40 29.75 -15.56
C ALA A 155 12.19 29.10 -14.85
N ARG A 156 10.98 29.64 -15.04
CA ARG A 156 9.74 29.09 -14.51
C ARG A 156 9.46 27.69 -15.03
N ILE A 157 9.62 27.49 -16.35
CA ILE A 157 9.41 26.18 -16.97
C ILE A 157 10.43 25.17 -16.47
N ALA A 158 11.71 25.58 -16.36
CA ALA A 158 12.76 24.70 -15.84
C ALA A 158 12.49 24.28 -14.39
N ALA A 159 12.07 25.22 -13.53
CA ALA A 159 11.72 24.92 -12.13
C ALA A 159 10.52 23.97 -12.02
N ALA A 160 9.44 24.22 -12.78
CA ALA A 160 8.27 23.35 -12.78
C ALA A 160 8.59 21.93 -13.31
N LYS A 161 9.47 21.84 -14.32
CA LYS A 161 9.92 20.57 -14.86
C LYS A 161 10.76 19.78 -13.83
N GLU A 162 11.65 20.46 -13.13
CA GLU A 162 12.47 19.82 -12.07
C GLU A 162 11.59 19.34 -10.93
N GLU A 163 10.62 20.14 -10.49
CA GLU A 163 9.68 19.74 -9.43
C GLU A 163 8.89 18.47 -9.82
N LEU A 164 8.38 18.41 -11.05
CA LEU A 164 7.71 17.23 -11.59
C LEU A 164 8.61 15.99 -11.55
N TYR A 165 9.89 16.14 -11.88
CA TYR A 165 10.83 15.04 -11.83
C TYR A 165 11.17 14.60 -10.40
N VAL A 166 11.30 15.57 -9.49
CA VAL A 166 11.50 15.28 -8.06
C VAL A 166 10.33 14.47 -7.52
N ASP A 167 9.08 14.83 -7.85
CA ASP A 167 7.90 14.08 -7.43
C ASP A 167 7.91 12.65 -7.95
N ARG A 168 8.15 12.46 -9.24
CA ARG A 168 8.21 11.13 -9.85
C ARG A 168 9.30 10.25 -9.24
N ARG A 169 10.50 10.82 -9.00
CA ARG A 169 11.58 10.11 -8.31
C ARG A 169 11.18 9.77 -6.88
N ALA A 170 10.62 10.71 -6.14
CA ALA A 170 10.16 10.48 -4.77
C ALA A 170 9.09 9.40 -4.70
N GLY A 171 8.12 9.37 -5.62
CA GLY A 171 7.10 8.33 -5.72
C GLY A 171 7.68 6.94 -5.97
N LEU A 172 8.63 6.85 -6.93
CA LEU A 172 9.37 5.62 -7.20
C LEU A 172 10.05 5.08 -5.93
N TYR A 173 10.80 5.94 -5.23
CA TYR A 173 11.51 5.57 -4.01
C TYR A 173 10.61 5.29 -2.83
N ALA A 174 9.50 6.01 -2.71
CA ALA A 174 8.51 5.74 -1.68
C ALA A 174 8.04 4.28 -1.75
N ILE A 175 7.75 3.78 -2.95
CA ILE A 175 7.37 2.37 -3.15
C ILE A 175 8.56 1.44 -2.86
N VAL A 176 9.71 1.66 -3.51
CA VAL A 176 10.87 0.77 -3.39
C VAL A 176 11.35 0.66 -1.95
N ASN A 177 11.55 1.80 -1.28
CA ASN A 177 12.07 1.82 0.09
C ASN A 177 11.08 1.21 1.09
N SER A 178 9.77 1.45 0.92
CA SER A 178 8.76 0.90 1.81
C SER A 178 8.64 -0.62 1.69
N ILE A 179 8.72 -1.15 0.46
CA ILE A 179 8.70 -2.59 0.21
C ILE A 179 9.96 -3.25 0.75
N THR A 180 11.13 -2.70 0.44
CA THR A 180 12.42 -3.30 0.86
C THR A 180 12.67 -3.15 2.36
N ALA A 181 12.16 -2.12 3.01
CA ALA A 181 12.18 -2.00 4.47
C ALA A 181 11.30 -3.07 5.15
N TYR A 182 10.21 -3.49 4.51
CA TYR A 182 9.35 -4.57 4.99
C TYR A 182 9.91 -5.96 4.66
N ALA A 183 10.41 -6.15 3.43
CA ALA A 183 10.91 -7.42 2.90
C ALA A 183 12.23 -7.18 2.15
N PRO A 184 13.39 -7.24 2.83
CA PRO A 184 14.68 -6.84 2.28
C PRO A 184 15.19 -7.69 1.10
N ASP A 185 14.65 -8.89 0.92
CA ASP A 185 14.98 -9.80 -0.18
C ASP A 185 14.12 -9.58 -1.42
N ILE A 186 13.17 -8.66 -1.36
CA ILE A 186 12.33 -8.29 -2.51
C ILE A 186 12.96 -7.12 -3.26
N ARG A 187 13.00 -7.25 -4.58
CA ARG A 187 13.32 -6.18 -5.52
C ARG A 187 12.06 -5.72 -6.21
N VAL A 188 11.97 -4.43 -6.49
CA VAL A 188 10.76 -3.83 -7.07
C VAL A 188 11.00 -3.46 -8.52
N MET A 189 10.05 -3.81 -9.40
CA MET A 189 10.00 -3.33 -10.77
C MET A 189 8.74 -2.50 -10.97
N LEU A 190 8.91 -1.21 -11.26
CA LEU A 190 7.81 -0.33 -11.62
C LEU A 190 7.53 -0.38 -13.12
N LEU A 191 6.26 -0.57 -13.41
CA LEU A 191 5.67 -0.50 -14.75
C LEU A 191 4.62 0.60 -14.76
N VAL A 192 4.40 1.21 -15.91
CA VAL A 192 3.31 2.16 -16.12
C VAL A 192 2.46 1.67 -17.27
N ASN A 193 1.15 1.58 -17.05
CA ASN A 193 0.20 1.23 -18.09
C ASN A 193 -0.21 2.51 -18.82
N ARG A 194 0.41 2.75 -19.98
CA ARG A 194 0.04 3.89 -20.83
C ARG A 194 -1.20 3.54 -21.63
N LYS A 195 -2.07 4.51 -21.79
CA LYS A 195 -3.36 4.37 -22.47
C LYS A 195 -3.22 3.71 -23.86
N GLY A 196 -3.85 2.55 -23.99
CA GLY A 196 -3.88 1.79 -25.25
C GLY A 196 -2.65 0.92 -25.54
N THR A 197 -1.71 0.80 -24.59
CA THR A 197 -0.55 -0.09 -24.70
C THR A 197 -0.51 -1.09 -23.55
N ALA A 198 0.35 -2.11 -23.67
CA ALA A 198 0.71 -2.95 -22.54
C ALA A 198 1.52 -2.15 -21.51
N ALA A 199 1.52 -2.61 -20.26
CA ALA A 199 2.36 -2.00 -19.22
C ALA A 199 3.84 -2.03 -19.64
N GLU A 200 4.50 -0.88 -19.59
CA GLU A 200 5.89 -0.70 -19.97
C GLU A 200 6.73 -0.26 -18.78
N ARG A 201 8.01 -0.54 -18.81
CA ARG A 201 8.93 -0.05 -17.80
C ARG A 201 8.99 1.47 -17.81
N LEU A 202 9.14 2.04 -16.62
CA LEU A 202 9.45 3.45 -16.46
C LEU A 202 10.79 3.78 -17.15
N ARG A 203 10.89 4.93 -17.77
CA ARG A 203 12.09 5.38 -18.49
C ARG A 203 12.87 6.39 -17.66
N TYR A 204 14.18 6.42 -17.84
CA TYR A 204 15.04 7.39 -17.13
C TYR A 204 14.72 8.84 -17.48
N ASP A 205 14.41 9.14 -18.74
CA ASP A 205 14.03 10.48 -19.17
C ASP A 205 12.70 10.97 -18.55
N GLU A 206 11.79 10.06 -18.22
CA GLU A 206 10.55 10.36 -17.49
C GLU A 206 10.79 10.73 -16.03
N LEU A 207 11.96 10.40 -15.49
CA LEU A 207 12.43 10.78 -14.16
C LEU A 207 13.40 11.97 -14.17
N GLY A 208 13.67 12.56 -15.33
CA GLY A 208 14.63 13.65 -15.48
C GLY A 208 16.10 13.23 -15.43
N ILE A 209 16.39 11.95 -15.68
CA ILE A 209 17.76 11.42 -15.74
C ILE A 209 18.16 11.32 -17.21
N GLU A 210 18.69 12.42 -17.75
CA GLU A 210 18.93 12.55 -19.20
C GLU A 210 20.13 11.74 -19.69
N ASP A 211 21.12 11.50 -18.86
CA ASP A 211 22.38 10.83 -19.24
C ASP A 211 22.29 9.30 -19.30
N MET A 212 21.20 8.72 -18.81
CA MET A 212 20.94 7.28 -18.84
C MET A 212 19.84 6.96 -19.87
N GLY A 213 20.23 6.70 -21.09
CA GLY A 213 19.25 6.30 -22.12
C GLY A 213 18.60 4.95 -21.79
N GLY A 214 17.30 4.80 -22.10
CA GLY A 214 16.57 3.55 -22.01
C GLY A 214 15.58 3.48 -20.85
N ALA A 215 15.15 2.25 -20.53
CA ALA A 215 14.22 1.98 -19.43
C ALA A 215 14.96 1.77 -18.12
N VAL A 216 14.32 2.19 -17.02
CA VAL A 216 14.81 1.96 -15.67
C VAL A 216 15.08 0.46 -15.48
N SER A 217 16.22 0.14 -14.89
CA SER A 217 16.62 -1.24 -14.65
C SER A 217 15.54 -2.01 -13.89
N SER A 218 15.39 -3.25 -14.23
CA SER A 218 14.34 -4.11 -13.69
C SER A 218 14.45 -4.46 -12.21
N LEU A 219 15.51 -3.99 -11.54
CA LEU A 219 15.80 -4.36 -10.15
C LEU A 219 16.30 -3.13 -9.42
N LEU A 220 15.40 -2.40 -8.81
CA LEU A 220 15.73 -1.25 -7.99
C LEU A 220 16.08 -1.72 -6.59
N GLU A 221 17.34 -1.57 -6.21
CA GLU A 221 17.76 -1.64 -4.82
C GLU A 221 17.77 -0.24 -4.23
N PRO A 222 17.26 -0.04 -2.99
CA PRO A 222 17.13 1.30 -2.40
C PRO A 222 18.41 2.11 -2.42
N MET A 223 19.56 1.45 -2.29
CA MET A 223 20.88 2.08 -2.21
C MET A 223 21.40 2.58 -3.56
N GLU A 224 21.14 1.89 -4.66
CA GLU A 224 21.64 2.28 -6.00
C GLU A 224 21.01 3.57 -6.51
N PHE A 225 19.79 3.86 -6.07
CA PHE A 225 19.06 5.02 -6.56
C PHE A 225 19.21 6.26 -5.67
N GLN A 226 19.46 6.10 -4.37
CA GLN A 226 19.62 7.23 -3.44
C GLN A 226 20.89 8.05 -3.68
N GLU A 227 21.95 7.40 -4.14
CA GLU A 227 23.23 8.08 -4.39
C GLU A 227 23.19 8.92 -5.68
N ASP A 228 22.45 8.46 -6.72
CA ASP A 228 22.49 9.08 -8.04
C ASP A 228 21.39 10.15 -8.25
N VAL A 229 20.34 10.15 -7.47
CA VAL A 229 19.11 10.90 -7.80
C VAL A 229 18.58 11.77 -6.67
N LEU A 230 18.71 11.32 -5.43
CA LEU A 230 18.40 12.12 -4.25
C LEU A 230 19.72 12.27 -3.50
N ALA A 231 20.30 13.43 -3.51
CA ALA A 231 21.63 13.70 -2.98
C ALA A 231 21.86 13.34 -1.49
N ASN A 232 20.88 12.69 -0.85
CA ASN A 232 21.02 12.21 0.52
C ASN A 232 20.06 11.06 0.85
N PRO A 233 20.47 10.13 1.71
CA PRO A 233 19.60 9.06 2.20
C PRO A 233 18.37 9.63 2.91
N ALA A 234 17.27 8.87 2.86
CA ALA A 234 16.08 9.18 3.63
C ALA A 234 16.44 9.52 5.07
N SER A 235 16.04 10.69 5.52
CA SER A 235 16.13 11.04 6.94
C SER A 235 15.13 10.16 7.68
N ILE A 236 15.63 9.31 8.54
CA ILE A 236 14.80 8.55 9.47
C ILE A 236 14.47 9.53 10.59
N VAL A 237 13.22 9.92 10.63
CA VAL A 237 12.65 10.60 11.80
C VAL A 237 12.09 9.49 12.69
N GLU A 238 12.73 9.24 13.84
CA GLU A 238 12.23 8.36 14.89
C GLU A 238 11.05 9.00 15.63
#